data_2040e0d390e86bd9812d181b92d836f7
#
_entry.id   2040e0d390e86bd9812d181b92d836f7
#
_cell.length_a   1.000
_cell.length_b   1.000
_cell.length_c   1.000
_cell.angle_alpha   90.00
_cell.angle_beta   90.00
_cell.angle_gamma   90.00
#
_symmetry.space_group_name_H-M   'P 1'
#
loop_
_entity.id
_entity.type
_entity.pdbx_description
1 polymer ?
#
loop_
_entity_poly.entity_id
_entity_poly.type
_entity_poly.pdbx_seq_one_letter_code
_entity_poly.pdbx_strand_id
1 'polypeptide(L)'
;MLDRTVAPPVQPLARVVLPAAEVVILPNAARLHTLPNDAQPVVRLQVVLPAGKIAEPKPSLALLTARMMLEGTAARTARQIADEVAFYGASLDCESGPDRALLTLHCLTRHLPTLLPLVYEVLTQPTFPAEELAQLKTRTVQNVQVERRRTSYRATERFNQNLFGPAHPYGQLFDEAAFLALTRADALAFHQAAYPLSQAEVFLCGDVAGYQQLVADTFGNGPAGAPVLRGLMPHPTDFQPGADHVAVPGSLQASLRIGRPWPAPQHPDTHRLNLLTKILGGYFGSRLMRNIREDKGLTYGIFASATNREQATALIIGTDVNGDSAPLAVAEVQHELRRLQNELIPAEELEIVKNYSLGKFANDLSTVFEQCDKYRNIVLMQLPADYYTQFVQQTEATDAATLQRLAQEYLSPEAMQVVVEG
;
A
#
# COMPACT_ATOMS: atom_id res chain seq x y z
N MET A 1 -17.40 -40.28 -12.75
CA MET A 1 -18.13 -39.00 -12.90
C MET A 1 -18.03 -38.30 -11.54
N LEU A 2 -17.56 -37.07 -11.48
CA LEU A 2 -17.55 -36.30 -10.25
C LEU A 2 -18.99 -35.97 -9.85
N ASP A 3 -19.38 -36.34 -8.63
CA ASP A 3 -20.67 -35.95 -8.08
C ASP A 3 -20.62 -34.47 -7.69
N ARG A 4 -21.32 -33.62 -8.47
CA ARG A 4 -21.34 -32.17 -8.27
C ARG A 4 -22.31 -31.73 -7.17
N THR A 5 -23.06 -32.65 -6.58
CA THR A 5 -23.96 -32.36 -5.44
C THR A 5 -23.21 -32.38 -4.10
N VAL A 6 -22.01 -32.92 -4.06
CA VAL A 6 -21.16 -32.98 -2.88
C VAL A 6 -20.01 -31.98 -3.03
N ALA A 7 -19.93 -31.03 -2.10
CA ALA A 7 -18.81 -30.09 -2.07
C ALA A 7 -17.49 -30.86 -1.83
N PRO A 8 -16.38 -30.48 -2.51
CA PRO A 8 -15.09 -31.09 -2.23
C PRO A 8 -14.72 -30.90 -0.75
N PRO A 9 -14.11 -31.88 -0.10
CA PRO A 9 -13.66 -31.71 1.28
C PRO A 9 -12.65 -30.57 1.37
N VAL A 10 -12.84 -29.68 2.34
CA VAL A 10 -11.87 -28.64 2.67
C VAL A 10 -10.63 -29.35 3.23
N GLN A 11 -9.51 -29.22 2.52
CA GLN A 11 -8.23 -29.74 3.01
C GLN A 11 -7.49 -28.62 3.74
N PRO A 12 -6.86 -28.91 4.91
CA PRO A 12 -5.96 -27.96 5.54
C PRO A 12 -4.88 -27.54 4.53
N LEU A 13 -4.53 -26.27 4.51
CA LEU A 13 -3.42 -25.78 3.71
C LEU A 13 -2.14 -26.52 4.14
N ALA A 14 -1.63 -27.37 3.25
CA ALA A 14 -0.28 -27.87 3.40
C ALA A 14 0.66 -26.64 3.50
N ARG A 15 1.70 -26.73 4.32
CA ARG A 15 2.69 -25.71 4.64
C ARG A 15 2.87 -24.68 3.51
N VAL A 16 2.38 -23.46 3.70
CA VAL A 16 2.61 -22.34 2.80
C VAL A 16 3.95 -21.71 3.20
N VAL A 17 4.93 -21.77 2.31
CA VAL A 17 6.26 -21.18 2.52
C VAL A 17 6.50 -20.19 1.40
N LEU A 18 6.85 -18.96 1.77
CA LEU A 18 7.40 -18.02 0.79
C LEU A 18 8.74 -18.54 0.29
N PRO A 19 9.01 -18.51 -1.03
CA PRO A 19 10.33 -18.81 -1.55
C PRO A 19 11.38 -17.89 -0.91
N ALA A 20 12.53 -18.47 -0.58
CA ALA A 20 13.67 -17.69 -0.11
C ALA A 20 14.23 -16.86 -1.28
N ALA A 21 14.42 -15.56 -1.07
CA ALA A 21 15.16 -14.73 -2.01
C ALA A 21 16.66 -14.91 -1.83
N GLU A 22 17.39 -14.92 -2.92
CA GLU A 22 18.84 -14.73 -2.90
C GLU A 22 19.13 -13.23 -2.75
N VAL A 23 19.97 -12.86 -1.77
CA VAL A 23 20.27 -11.46 -1.47
C VAL A 23 21.75 -11.21 -1.66
N VAL A 24 22.08 -10.24 -2.52
CA VAL A 24 23.45 -9.79 -2.78
C VAL A 24 23.59 -8.32 -2.42
N ILE A 25 24.59 -8.00 -1.60
CA ILE A 25 24.96 -6.60 -1.34
C ILE A 25 25.91 -6.17 -2.47
N LEU A 26 25.50 -5.14 -3.20
CA LEU A 26 26.24 -4.61 -4.33
C LEU A 26 27.43 -3.71 -3.88
N PRO A 27 28.42 -3.45 -4.75
CA PRO A 27 29.60 -2.65 -4.38
C PRO A 27 29.28 -1.25 -3.85
N ASN A 28 28.18 -0.64 -4.28
CA ASN A 28 27.71 0.65 -3.82
C ASN A 28 26.81 0.57 -2.56
N ALA A 29 26.65 -0.60 -1.96
CA ALA A 29 25.79 -0.92 -0.81
C ALA A 29 24.29 -1.11 -1.12
N ALA A 30 23.82 -0.95 -2.36
CA ALA A 30 22.48 -1.37 -2.74
C ALA A 30 22.27 -2.87 -2.48
N ARG A 31 21.04 -3.31 -2.28
CA ARG A 31 20.73 -4.72 -2.10
C ARG A 31 19.93 -5.25 -3.28
N LEU A 32 20.42 -6.32 -3.90
CA LEU A 32 19.73 -7.05 -4.95
C LEU A 32 19.08 -8.30 -4.35
N HIS A 33 17.77 -8.37 -4.45
CA HIS A 33 16.94 -9.49 -4.02
C HIS A 33 16.43 -10.23 -5.25
N THR A 34 16.78 -11.51 -5.40
CA THR A 34 16.38 -12.31 -6.56
C THR A 34 15.42 -13.42 -6.14
N LEU A 35 14.27 -13.49 -6.82
CA LEU A 35 13.28 -14.56 -6.68
C LEU A 35 13.10 -15.24 -8.06
N PRO A 36 13.86 -16.29 -8.38
CA PRO A 36 13.77 -16.95 -9.66
C PRO A 36 12.52 -17.81 -9.78
N ASN A 37 11.89 -17.77 -10.97
CA ASN A 37 10.79 -18.64 -11.35
C ASN A 37 10.70 -18.68 -12.89
N ASP A 38 10.91 -19.82 -13.47
CA ASP A 38 10.96 -20.05 -14.93
C ASP A 38 9.62 -20.55 -15.54
N ALA A 39 8.54 -20.51 -14.76
CA ALA A 39 7.23 -20.96 -15.25
C ALA A 39 6.72 -20.16 -16.46
N GLN A 40 7.14 -18.90 -16.57
CA GLN A 40 6.81 -18.02 -17.70
C GLN A 40 8.03 -17.14 -18.05
N PRO A 41 8.29 -16.83 -19.34
CA PRO A 41 9.44 -16.02 -19.76
C PRO A 41 9.19 -14.52 -19.51
N VAL A 42 8.88 -14.16 -18.30
CA VAL A 42 8.58 -12.77 -17.88
C VAL A 42 9.42 -12.38 -16.67
N VAL A 43 9.78 -11.11 -16.61
CA VAL A 43 10.55 -10.52 -15.52
C VAL A 43 9.86 -9.28 -15.00
N ARG A 44 9.88 -9.13 -13.68
CA ARG A 44 9.61 -7.86 -13.02
C ARG A 44 10.87 -7.40 -12.27
N LEU A 45 11.34 -6.21 -12.63
CA LEU A 45 12.40 -5.50 -11.93
C LEU A 45 11.77 -4.32 -11.19
N GLN A 46 12.01 -4.24 -9.88
CA GLN A 46 11.55 -3.13 -9.04
C GLN A 46 12.73 -2.50 -8.34
N VAL A 47 12.83 -1.17 -8.42
CA VAL A 47 13.83 -0.39 -7.68
C VAL A 47 13.09 0.49 -6.69
N VAL A 48 13.28 0.22 -5.40
CA VAL A 48 12.65 0.94 -4.29
C VAL A 48 13.65 1.88 -3.68
N LEU A 49 13.28 3.15 -3.55
CA LEU A 49 14.16 4.22 -3.09
C LEU A 49 13.51 4.99 -1.92
N PRO A 50 14.29 5.58 -1.00
CA PRO A 50 13.76 6.32 0.15
C PRO A 50 13.20 7.71 -0.22
N ALA A 51 12.52 7.82 -1.35
CA ALA A 51 12.03 9.05 -1.96
C ALA A 51 10.51 9.21 -1.88
N GLY A 52 9.91 8.73 -0.77
CA GLY A 52 8.50 8.91 -0.49
C GLY A 52 8.15 10.29 0.07
N LYS A 53 6.87 10.52 0.33
CA LYS A 53 6.34 11.74 0.92
C LYS A 53 7.02 12.12 2.24
N ILE A 54 7.42 11.11 3.03
CA ILE A 54 8.13 11.32 4.30
C ILE A 54 9.50 11.97 4.15
N ALA A 55 10.12 11.86 2.97
CA ALA A 55 11.45 12.42 2.69
C ALA A 55 11.39 13.80 2.02
N GLU A 56 10.21 14.28 1.63
CA GLU A 56 10.08 15.53 0.87
C GLU A 56 10.29 16.77 1.76
N PRO A 57 11.15 17.72 1.34
CA PRO A 57 11.34 18.98 2.06
C PRO A 57 10.25 20.01 1.77
N LYS A 58 9.47 19.81 0.71
CA LYS A 58 8.33 20.65 0.31
C LYS A 58 7.14 19.74 -0.01
N PRO A 59 5.91 20.15 0.34
CA PRO A 59 4.72 19.34 0.09
C PRO A 59 4.57 18.92 -1.38
N SER A 60 4.28 17.64 -1.59
CA SER A 60 4.05 17.02 -2.92
C SER A 60 5.27 17.00 -3.87
N LEU A 61 6.47 17.29 -3.37
CA LEU A 61 7.68 17.25 -4.19
C LEU A 61 8.06 15.81 -4.57
N ALA A 62 7.85 14.85 -3.68
CA ALA A 62 8.07 13.43 -3.96
C ALA A 62 7.14 12.95 -5.10
N LEU A 63 5.85 13.32 -5.05
CA LEU A 63 4.88 13.04 -6.11
C LEU A 63 5.31 13.64 -7.45
N LEU A 64 5.69 14.93 -7.46
CA LEU A 64 6.14 15.62 -8.65
C LEU A 64 7.36 14.94 -9.27
N THR A 65 8.37 14.67 -8.44
CA THR A 65 9.64 14.10 -8.90
C THR A 65 9.44 12.71 -9.49
N ALA A 66 8.72 11.82 -8.79
CA ALA A 66 8.46 10.47 -9.30
C ALA A 66 7.75 10.48 -10.65
N ARG A 67 6.71 11.30 -10.81
CA ARG A 67 5.97 11.43 -12.07
C ARG A 67 6.79 12.02 -13.20
N MET A 68 7.76 12.88 -12.87
CA MET A 68 8.64 13.50 -13.86
C MET A 68 9.80 12.58 -14.31
N MET A 69 10.05 11.45 -13.64
CA MET A 69 11.16 10.55 -13.97
C MET A 69 11.10 10.03 -15.40
N LEU A 70 9.89 9.79 -15.92
CA LEU A 70 9.66 9.25 -17.26
C LEU A 70 9.43 10.35 -18.33
N GLU A 71 9.42 11.61 -17.94
CA GLU A 71 9.11 12.72 -18.84
C GLU A 71 10.35 13.24 -19.60
N GLY A 72 11.51 12.61 -19.45
CA GLY A 72 12.71 12.85 -20.22
C GLY A 72 14.01 12.64 -19.47
N THR A 73 15.00 12.20 -20.19
CA THR A 73 16.38 11.98 -19.73
C THR A 73 17.36 12.84 -20.54
N ALA A 74 18.65 12.72 -20.24
CA ALA A 74 19.69 13.38 -21.01
C ALA A 74 19.76 12.92 -22.48
N ALA A 75 19.35 11.69 -22.77
CA ALA A 75 19.43 11.10 -24.11
C ALA A 75 18.07 10.92 -24.80
N ARG A 76 16.96 10.93 -24.06
CA ARG A 76 15.61 10.62 -24.57
C ARG A 76 14.56 11.59 -24.12
N THR A 77 13.63 11.90 -25.02
CA THR A 77 12.38 12.61 -24.70
C THR A 77 11.37 11.63 -24.05
N ALA A 78 10.31 12.15 -23.40
CA ALA A 78 9.21 11.35 -22.86
C ALA A 78 8.61 10.40 -23.92
N ARG A 79 8.39 10.91 -25.13
CA ARG A 79 7.85 10.12 -26.24
C ARG A 79 8.79 8.97 -26.63
N GLN A 80 10.09 9.23 -26.74
CA GLN A 80 11.07 8.18 -27.08
C GLN A 80 11.13 7.09 -26.01
N ILE A 81 11.03 7.45 -24.72
CA ILE A 81 10.95 6.50 -23.62
C ILE A 81 9.69 5.64 -23.77
N ALA A 82 8.54 6.27 -23.97
CA ALA A 82 7.26 5.57 -24.10
C ALA A 82 7.24 4.65 -25.34
N ASP A 83 7.71 5.15 -26.50
CA ASP A 83 7.75 4.40 -27.76
C ASP A 83 8.70 3.18 -27.64
N GLU A 84 9.87 3.32 -27.00
CA GLU A 84 10.83 2.23 -26.78
C GLU A 84 10.24 1.15 -25.85
N VAL A 85 9.66 1.54 -24.72
CA VAL A 85 9.00 0.60 -23.78
C VAL A 85 7.87 -0.15 -24.48
N ALA A 86 6.99 0.58 -25.22
CA ALA A 86 5.86 -0.01 -25.94
C ALA A 86 6.30 -0.96 -27.07
N PHE A 87 7.40 -0.64 -27.77
CA PHE A 87 7.95 -1.48 -28.85
C PHE A 87 8.31 -2.89 -28.35
N TYR A 88 8.82 -3.00 -27.13
CA TYR A 88 9.12 -4.31 -26.53
C TYR A 88 7.94 -4.96 -25.79
N GLY A 89 6.74 -4.36 -25.84
CA GLY A 89 5.57 -4.84 -25.11
C GLY A 89 5.78 -4.84 -23.58
N ALA A 90 6.63 -3.93 -23.11
CA ALA A 90 6.96 -3.75 -21.70
C ALA A 90 6.07 -2.68 -21.05
N SER A 91 6.10 -2.60 -19.73
CA SER A 91 5.62 -1.44 -18.97
C SER A 91 6.72 -0.92 -18.05
N LEU A 92 6.83 0.39 -17.96
CA LEU A 92 7.76 1.09 -17.07
C LEU A 92 7.00 2.20 -16.36
N ASP A 93 6.97 2.13 -15.04
CA ASP A 93 6.25 3.07 -14.19
C ASP A 93 7.15 3.58 -13.06
N CYS A 94 6.96 4.83 -12.64
CA CYS A 94 7.61 5.39 -11.46
C CYS A 94 6.58 6.14 -10.61
N GLU A 95 6.43 5.69 -9.37
CA GLU A 95 5.46 6.26 -8.44
C GLU A 95 6.10 6.58 -7.08
N SER A 96 5.55 7.56 -6.38
CA SER A 96 5.92 7.87 -5.00
C SER A 96 4.76 7.56 -4.07
N GLY A 97 5.05 6.71 -3.08
CA GLY A 97 4.14 6.41 -1.97
C GLY A 97 4.42 7.29 -0.74
N PRO A 98 3.77 6.97 0.38
CA PRO A 98 4.01 7.67 1.64
C PRO A 98 5.47 7.59 2.11
N ASP A 99 6.12 6.43 1.97
CA ASP A 99 7.42 6.15 2.55
C ASP A 99 8.54 6.05 1.51
N ARG A 100 8.22 5.59 0.30
CA ARG A 100 9.18 5.22 -0.73
C ARG A 100 8.73 5.64 -2.11
N ALA A 101 9.70 5.80 -3.02
CA ALA A 101 9.44 5.78 -4.45
C ALA A 101 9.73 4.38 -4.98
N LEU A 102 8.97 3.97 -5.99
CA LEU A 102 9.04 2.67 -6.63
C LEU A 102 9.08 2.85 -8.14
N LEU A 103 10.16 2.40 -8.77
CA LEU A 103 10.22 2.22 -10.20
C LEU A 103 10.00 0.74 -10.52
N THR A 104 9.11 0.44 -11.46
CA THR A 104 8.76 -0.93 -11.85
C THR A 104 8.85 -1.10 -13.35
N LEU A 105 9.67 -2.07 -13.79
CA LEU A 105 9.70 -2.59 -15.17
C LEU A 105 9.08 -3.98 -15.18
N HIS A 106 8.10 -4.20 -16.10
CA HIS A 106 7.68 -5.54 -16.50
C HIS A 106 8.03 -5.76 -17.97
N CYS A 107 8.67 -6.87 -18.28
CA CYS A 107 8.98 -7.22 -19.66
C CYS A 107 9.12 -8.74 -19.85
N LEU A 108 9.17 -9.17 -21.13
CA LEU A 108 9.63 -10.51 -21.45
C LEU A 108 11.14 -10.63 -21.10
N THR A 109 11.55 -11.77 -20.56
CA THR A 109 12.91 -12.06 -20.12
C THR A 109 13.96 -11.68 -21.16
N ARG A 110 13.72 -12.03 -22.45
CA ARG A 110 14.66 -11.73 -23.56
C ARG A 110 14.90 -10.24 -23.80
N HIS A 111 14.02 -9.36 -23.33
CA HIS A 111 14.12 -7.91 -23.53
C HIS A 111 14.75 -7.18 -22.32
N LEU A 112 14.97 -7.86 -21.20
CA LEU A 112 15.59 -7.28 -20.02
C LEU A 112 16.96 -6.63 -20.34
N PRO A 113 17.89 -7.29 -21.07
CA PRO A 113 19.19 -6.67 -21.35
C PRO A 113 19.09 -5.38 -22.17
N THR A 114 18.10 -5.27 -23.03
CA THR A 114 17.87 -4.08 -23.86
C THR A 114 17.23 -2.94 -23.07
N LEU A 115 16.29 -3.26 -22.19
CA LEU A 115 15.54 -2.25 -21.41
C LEU A 115 16.27 -1.81 -20.13
N LEU A 116 17.19 -2.61 -19.62
CA LEU A 116 17.91 -2.30 -18.39
C LEU A 116 18.71 -0.99 -18.45
N PRO A 117 19.43 -0.66 -19.55
CA PRO A 117 20.08 0.64 -19.72
C PRO A 117 19.12 1.82 -19.68
N LEU A 118 17.91 1.67 -20.25
CA LEU A 118 16.87 2.69 -20.18
C LEU A 118 16.39 2.91 -18.74
N VAL A 119 16.15 1.83 -17.97
CA VAL A 119 15.79 1.92 -16.55
C VAL A 119 16.86 2.65 -15.75
N TYR A 120 18.11 2.31 -15.97
CA TYR A 120 19.25 2.96 -15.32
C TYR A 120 19.33 4.45 -15.67
N GLU A 121 19.15 4.79 -16.95
CA GLU A 121 19.16 6.17 -17.44
C GLU A 121 18.04 7.01 -16.81
N VAL A 122 16.81 6.47 -16.78
CA VAL A 122 15.66 7.10 -16.13
C VAL A 122 15.94 7.39 -14.65
N LEU A 123 16.54 6.42 -13.94
CA LEU A 123 16.86 6.59 -12.52
C LEU A 123 18.00 7.58 -12.24
N THR A 124 18.99 7.70 -13.13
CA THR A 124 20.22 8.42 -12.84
C THR A 124 20.36 9.74 -13.59
N GLN A 125 19.66 9.93 -14.70
CA GLN A 125 19.83 11.07 -15.61
C GLN A 125 18.51 11.73 -16.03
N PRO A 126 17.48 11.87 -15.15
CA PRO A 126 16.26 12.57 -15.51
C PRO A 126 16.54 14.07 -15.69
N THR A 127 15.92 14.70 -16.68
CA THR A 127 16.13 16.12 -16.99
C THR A 127 15.02 17.03 -16.51
N PHE A 128 13.85 16.48 -16.19
CA PHE A 128 12.65 17.23 -15.78
C PHE A 128 12.36 18.41 -16.72
N PRO A 129 12.00 18.18 -17.99
CA PRO A 129 11.81 19.25 -18.98
C PRO A 129 10.74 20.24 -18.51
N ALA A 130 10.97 21.53 -18.78
CA ALA A 130 10.11 22.60 -18.26
C ALA A 130 8.67 22.55 -18.81
N GLU A 131 8.51 22.15 -20.06
CA GLU A 131 7.20 22.01 -20.70
C GLU A 131 6.41 20.87 -20.08
N GLU A 132 7.01 19.68 -19.94
CA GLU A 132 6.40 18.51 -19.32
C GLU A 132 6.05 18.78 -17.84
N LEU A 133 6.94 19.50 -17.13
CA LEU A 133 6.68 19.93 -15.76
C LEU A 133 5.44 20.84 -15.66
N ALA A 134 5.29 21.80 -16.57
CA ALA A 134 4.13 22.69 -16.58
C ALA A 134 2.83 21.92 -16.88
N GLN A 135 2.87 21.00 -17.86
CA GLN A 135 1.73 20.16 -18.21
C GLN A 135 1.35 19.21 -17.06
N LEU A 136 2.33 18.57 -16.44
CA LEU A 136 2.11 17.68 -15.29
C LEU A 136 1.45 18.42 -14.13
N LYS A 137 1.92 19.61 -13.80
CA LYS A 137 1.32 20.44 -12.75
C LYS A 137 -0.14 20.76 -13.03
N THR A 138 -0.45 21.25 -14.24
CA THR A 138 -1.82 21.57 -14.64
C THR A 138 -2.72 20.34 -14.53
N ARG A 139 -2.30 19.23 -15.12
CA ARG A 139 -3.05 17.96 -15.09
C ARG A 139 -3.25 17.43 -13.66
N THR A 140 -2.22 17.53 -12.81
CA THR A 140 -2.32 17.04 -11.42
C THR A 140 -3.30 17.87 -10.60
N VAL A 141 -3.26 19.21 -10.71
CA VAL A 141 -4.20 20.10 -10.02
C VAL A 141 -5.64 19.83 -10.48
N GLN A 142 -5.87 19.73 -11.79
CA GLN A 142 -7.20 19.42 -12.32
C GLN A 142 -7.72 18.07 -11.81
N ASN A 143 -6.87 17.05 -11.77
CA ASN A 143 -7.25 15.73 -11.25
C ASN A 143 -7.63 15.81 -9.75
N VAL A 144 -6.84 16.51 -8.92
CA VAL A 144 -7.16 16.67 -7.50
C VAL A 144 -8.46 17.46 -7.32
N GLN A 145 -8.70 18.51 -8.10
CA GLN A 145 -9.96 19.27 -8.05
C GLN A 145 -11.16 18.40 -8.41
N VAL A 146 -11.02 17.47 -9.38
CA VAL A 146 -12.08 16.50 -9.72
C VAL A 146 -12.28 15.50 -8.59
N GLU A 147 -11.20 14.94 -8.03
CA GLU A 147 -11.29 14.00 -6.91
C GLU A 147 -11.91 14.65 -5.67
N ARG A 148 -11.61 15.90 -5.37
CA ARG A 148 -12.21 16.65 -4.24
C ARG A 148 -13.69 16.96 -4.39
N ARG A 149 -14.31 16.70 -5.55
CA ARG A 149 -15.79 16.69 -5.68
C ARG A 149 -16.43 15.44 -5.08
N ARG A 150 -15.65 14.36 -4.90
CA ARG A 150 -16.14 13.11 -4.30
C ARG A 150 -16.06 13.19 -2.79
N THR A 151 -17.17 12.91 -2.13
CA THR A 151 -17.22 12.84 -0.66
C THR A 151 -16.23 11.81 -0.09
N SER A 152 -16.02 10.68 -0.80
CA SER A 152 -15.09 9.63 -0.39
C SER A 152 -13.62 10.06 -0.36
N TYR A 153 -13.22 10.90 -1.31
CA TYR A 153 -11.86 11.48 -1.33
C TYR A 153 -11.67 12.46 -0.16
N ARG A 154 -12.62 13.38 0.03
CA ARG A 154 -12.61 14.37 1.12
C ARG A 154 -12.63 13.70 2.49
N ALA A 155 -13.49 12.71 2.69
CA ALA A 155 -13.56 11.94 3.93
C ALA A 155 -12.22 11.26 4.24
N THR A 156 -11.53 10.74 3.22
CA THR A 156 -10.21 10.10 3.39
C THR A 156 -9.11 11.13 3.71
N GLU A 157 -9.09 12.28 3.03
CA GLU A 157 -8.16 13.39 3.35
C GLU A 157 -8.33 13.82 4.81
N ARG A 158 -9.57 14.12 5.21
CA ARG A 158 -9.92 14.57 6.58
C ARG A 158 -9.60 13.52 7.63
N PHE A 159 -9.97 12.27 7.38
CA PHE A 159 -9.66 11.16 8.28
C PHE A 159 -8.16 11.02 8.52
N ASN A 160 -7.33 11.07 7.46
CA ASN A 160 -5.89 11.01 7.60
C ASN A 160 -5.35 12.23 8.37
N GLN A 161 -5.88 13.42 8.11
CA GLN A 161 -5.47 14.63 8.83
C GLN A 161 -5.81 14.56 10.32
N ASN A 162 -7.00 14.06 10.69
CA ASN A 162 -7.41 13.89 12.07
C ASN A 162 -6.61 12.79 12.77
N LEU A 163 -6.20 11.77 12.03
CA LEU A 163 -5.46 10.62 12.59
C LEU A 163 -3.97 10.92 12.82
N PHE A 164 -3.34 11.62 11.90
CA PHE A 164 -1.88 11.82 11.90
C PHE A 164 -1.48 13.28 12.18
N GLY A 165 -2.43 14.21 12.17
CA GLY A 165 -2.17 15.64 12.29
C GLY A 165 -1.72 16.30 10.97
N PRO A 166 -1.98 17.61 10.82
CA PRO A 166 -1.67 18.35 9.58
C PRO A 166 -0.17 18.55 9.34
N ALA A 167 0.65 18.47 10.39
CA ALA A 167 2.11 18.59 10.27
C ALA A 167 2.80 17.29 9.87
N HIS A 168 2.15 16.14 10.08
CA HIS A 168 2.70 14.84 9.72
C HIS A 168 2.49 14.56 8.22
N PRO A 169 3.48 14.02 7.47
CA PRO A 169 3.34 13.73 6.05
C PRO A 169 2.11 12.89 5.69
N TYR A 170 1.71 11.94 6.55
CA TYR A 170 0.54 11.10 6.31
C TYR A 170 -0.80 11.82 6.49
N GLY A 171 -0.84 12.91 7.27
CA GLY A 171 -2.03 13.74 7.48
C GLY A 171 -2.05 15.02 6.66
N GLN A 172 -0.94 15.36 6.04
CA GLN A 172 -0.83 16.58 5.23
C GLN A 172 -1.66 16.48 3.94
N LEU A 173 -2.53 17.45 3.72
CA LEU A 173 -3.35 17.55 2.52
C LEU A 173 -2.54 18.06 1.32
N PHE A 174 -3.05 17.77 0.12
CA PHE A 174 -2.50 18.38 -1.09
C PHE A 174 -2.78 19.90 -1.10
N ASP A 175 -1.72 20.69 -1.18
CA ASP A 175 -1.78 22.15 -1.30
C ASP A 175 -1.49 22.54 -2.75
N GLU A 176 -2.50 23.05 -3.44
CA GLU A 176 -2.41 23.46 -4.84
C GLU A 176 -1.39 24.60 -5.06
N ALA A 177 -1.39 25.60 -4.19
CA ALA A 177 -0.50 26.75 -4.34
C ALA A 177 0.96 26.33 -4.12
N ALA A 178 1.22 25.53 -3.07
CA ALA A 178 2.55 24.97 -2.81
C ALA A 178 3.02 24.08 -3.96
N PHE A 179 2.12 23.22 -4.50
CA PHE A 179 2.46 22.34 -5.63
C PHE A 179 2.78 23.12 -6.91
N LEU A 180 2.01 24.16 -7.23
CA LEU A 180 2.27 25.02 -8.39
C LEU A 180 3.55 25.84 -8.25
N ALA A 181 3.96 26.17 -7.01
CA ALA A 181 5.21 26.87 -6.72
C ALA A 181 6.47 26.01 -6.84
N LEU A 182 6.35 24.67 -6.85
CA LEU A 182 7.51 23.77 -7.03
C LEU A 182 8.23 24.09 -8.35
N THR A 183 9.55 24.04 -8.33
CA THR A 183 10.39 24.33 -9.49
C THR A 183 11.12 23.09 -10.01
N ARG A 184 11.64 23.18 -11.23
CA ARG A 184 12.55 22.17 -11.77
C ARG A 184 13.78 21.98 -10.86
N ALA A 185 14.30 23.07 -10.30
CA ALA A 185 15.44 23.01 -9.39
C ALA A 185 15.11 22.24 -8.10
N ASP A 186 13.89 22.38 -7.58
CA ASP A 186 13.43 21.59 -6.43
C ASP A 186 13.41 20.08 -6.75
N ALA A 187 12.87 19.71 -7.92
CA ALA A 187 12.81 18.33 -8.36
C ALA A 187 14.21 17.72 -8.55
N LEU A 188 15.14 18.46 -9.19
CA LEU A 188 16.52 18.02 -9.35
C LEU A 188 17.24 17.86 -8.00
N ALA A 189 17.08 18.80 -7.09
CA ALA A 189 17.68 18.73 -5.75
C ALA A 189 17.13 17.55 -4.95
N PHE A 190 15.82 17.31 -5.01
CA PHE A 190 15.19 16.18 -4.35
C PHE A 190 15.62 14.85 -4.96
N HIS A 191 15.69 14.77 -6.29
CA HIS A 191 16.20 13.58 -6.98
C HIS A 191 17.64 13.25 -6.53
N GLN A 192 18.53 14.22 -6.50
CA GLN A 192 19.92 14.03 -6.06
C GLN A 192 20.02 13.57 -4.60
N ALA A 193 19.14 14.07 -3.74
CA ALA A 193 19.15 13.75 -2.32
C ALA A 193 18.46 12.42 -1.99
N ALA A 194 17.34 12.08 -2.64
CA ALA A 194 16.44 11.01 -2.23
C ALA A 194 16.46 9.77 -3.17
N TYR A 195 17.16 9.83 -4.31
CA TYR A 195 17.27 8.71 -5.27
C TYR A 195 18.70 8.10 -5.37
N PRO A 196 19.54 8.06 -4.30
CA PRO A 196 20.83 7.44 -4.38
C PRO A 196 20.71 5.93 -4.55
N LEU A 197 21.29 5.39 -5.60
CA LEU A 197 21.28 3.93 -5.85
C LEU A 197 21.90 3.13 -4.72
N SER A 198 22.83 3.69 -3.96
CA SER A 198 23.42 3.05 -2.77
C SER A 198 22.43 2.68 -1.66
N GLN A 199 21.22 3.23 -1.69
CA GLN A 199 20.15 2.91 -0.73
C GLN A 199 18.98 2.19 -1.40
N ALA A 200 19.16 1.77 -2.64
CA ALA A 200 18.14 1.06 -3.37
C ALA A 200 17.96 -0.38 -2.85
N GLU A 201 16.70 -0.78 -2.71
CA GLU A 201 16.31 -2.17 -2.64
C GLU A 201 15.86 -2.59 -4.05
N VAL A 202 16.64 -3.43 -4.70
CA VAL A 202 16.36 -3.90 -6.05
C VAL A 202 15.78 -5.29 -5.98
N PHE A 203 14.54 -5.48 -6.47
CA PHE A 203 13.86 -6.77 -6.50
C PHE A 203 13.77 -7.25 -7.95
N LEU A 204 14.34 -8.42 -8.22
CA LEU A 204 14.36 -9.07 -9.52
C LEU A 204 13.61 -10.40 -9.43
N CYS A 205 12.46 -10.51 -10.09
CA CYS A 205 11.56 -11.64 -9.97
C CYS A 205 11.15 -12.18 -11.33
N GLY A 206 10.96 -13.49 -11.44
CA GLY A 206 10.53 -14.18 -12.65
C GLY A 206 11.61 -15.05 -13.27
N ASP A 207 11.60 -15.22 -14.59
CA ASP A 207 12.61 -15.98 -15.33
C ASP A 207 13.89 -15.14 -15.46
N VAL A 208 14.69 -15.16 -14.40
CA VAL A 208 15.85 -14.30 -14.20
C VAL A 208 17.19 -15.07 -14.21
N ALA A 209 17.17 -16.37 -14.52
CA ALA A 209 18.36 -17.18 -14.62
C ALA A 209 19.35 -16.57 -15.64
N GLY A 210 20.58 -16.30 -15.20
CA GLY A 210 21.61 -15.69 -16.03
C GLY A 210 21.60 -14.15 -16.13
N TYR A 211 20.61 -13.45 -15.58
CA TYR A 211 20.54 -11.99 -15.63
C TYR A 211 20.90 -11.29 -14.30
N GLN A 212 21.07 -12.05 -13.22
CA GLN A 212 21.44 -11.51 -11.90
C GLN A 212 22.71 -10.67 -11.94
N GLN A 213 23.76 -11.17 -12.59
CA GLN A 213 25.03 -10.44 -12.69
C GLN A 213 24.87 -9.16 -13.51
N LEU A 214 24.12 -9.19 -14.62
CA LEU A 214 23.86 -8.01 -15.43
C LEU A 214 23.15 -6.91 -14.63
N VAL A 215 22.15 -7.28 -13.82
CA VAL A 215 21.43 -6.35 -12.95
C VAL A 215 22.34 -5.85 -11.83
N ALA A 216 23.14 -6.73 -11.22
CA ALA A 216 24.14 -6.37 -10.21
C ALA A 216 25.17 -5.36 -10.74
N ASP A 217 25.71 -5.61 -11.94
CA ASP A 217 26.67 -4.71 -12.59
C ASP A 217 26.03 -3.35 -12.93
N THR A 218 24.75 -3.36 -13.34
CA THR A 218 24.05 -2.12 -13.69
C THR A 218 23.79 -1.26 -12.47
N PHE A 219 23.25 -1.80 -11.39
CA PHE A 219 22.86 -1.03 -10.20
C PHE A 219 23.95 -0.94 -9.13
N GLY A 220 24.99 -1.76 -9.20
CA GLY A 220 26.12 -1.75 -8.28
C GLY A 220 27.17 -0.69 -8.59
N ASN A 221 27.14 -0.09 -9.79
CA ASN A 221 28.05 0.97 -10.18
C ASN A 221 27.65 2.30 -9.52
N GLY A 222 28.64 3.07 -9.11
CA GLY A 222 28.47 4.38 -8.52
C GLY A 222 29.05 4.51 -7.12
N PRO A 223 29.16 5.72 -6.59
CA PRO A 223 29.72 5.92 -5.26
C PRO A 223 28.81 5.29 -4.19
N ALA A 224 29.44 4.70 -3.19
CA ALA A 224 28.72 4.37 -1.95
C ALA A 224 28.21 5.69 -1.36
N GLY A 225 26.90 5.88 -1.36
CA GLY A 225 26.28 7.09 -0.84
C GLY A 225 26.28 7.09 0.70
N ALA A 226 26.32 8.27 1.29
CA ALA A 226 26.02 8.40 2.71
C ALA A 226 24.55 7.95 2.97
N PRO A 227 24.26 7.35 4.13
CA PRO A 227 22.87 7.07 4.52
C PRO A 227 22.04 8.34 4.45
N VAL A 228 20.89 8.31 3.76
CA VAL A 228 19.92 9.39 3.89
C VAL A 228 19.46 9.39 5.33
N LEU A 229 19.84 10.40 6.07
CA LEU A 229 19.32 10.64 7.40
C LEU A 229 17.83 10.94 7.24
N ARG A 230 17.01 9.92 7.44
CA ARG A 230 15.57 10.15 7.65
C ARG A 230 15.47 11.03 8.89
N GLY A 231 14.97 12.25 8.72
CA GLY A 231 14.66 13.11 9.84
C GLY A 231 13.79 12.31 10.83
N LEU A 232 14.00 12.48 12.12
CA LEU A 232 13.07 12.00 13.13
C LEU A 232 11.71 12.63 12.83
N MET A 233 10.84 11.84 12.20
CA MET A 233 9.47 12.28 11.99
C MET A 233 8.81 12.42 13.36
N PRO A 234 8.04 13.49 13.57
CA PRO A 234 7.16 13.54 14.73
C PRO A 234 6.35 12.25 14.73
N HIS A 235 6.38 11.48 15.79
CA HIS A 235 5.39 10.42 15.95
C HIS A 235 4.01 11.05 15.72
N PRO A 236 3.04 10.31 15.12
CA PRO A 236 1.66 10.76 15.09
C PRO A 236 1.25 10.96 16.55
N THR A 237 1.43 12.19 17.03
CA THR A 237 1.27 12.54 18.44
C THR A 237 -0.16 12.96 18.64
N ASP A 238 -0.70 12.58 19.78
CA ASP A 238 -1.93 13.13 20.34
C ASP A 238 -3.19 12.89 19.52
N PHE A 239 -3.30 11.68 18.89
CA PHE A 239 -4.58 11.27 18.36
C PHE A 239 -5.67 11.43 19.42
N GLN A 240 -6.67 12.24 19.11
CA GLN A 240 -7.86 12.40 19.93
C GLN A 240 -9.04 11.78 19.19
N PRO A 241 -9.73 10.81 19.78
CA PRO A 241 -10.95 10.29 19.19
C PRO A 241 -12.01 11.39 19.11
N GLY A 242 -12.87 11.33 18.11
CA GLY A 242 -13.90 12.35 17.93
C GLY A 242 -14.80 12.09 16.74
N ALA A 243 -15.76 12.97 16.54
CA ALA A 243 -16.65 12.95 15.38
C ALA A 243 -16.57 14.27 14.62
N ASP A 244 -16.38 14.17 13.31
CA ASP A 244 -16.29 15.30 12.39
C ASP A 244 -17.31 15.10 11.27
N HIS A 245 -18.32 15.96 11.22
CA HIS A 245 -19.40 15.91 10.25
C HIS A 245 -19.34 17.16 9.38
N VAL A 246 -19.11 16.97 8.09
CA VAL A 246 -18.98 18.07 7.13
C VAL A 246 -20.01 17.93 6.02
N ALA A 247 -20.91 18.90 5.97
CA ALA A 247 -21.90 18.97 4.91
C ALA A 247 -21.22 19.31 3.56
N VAL A 248 -21.61 18.56 2.53
CA VAL A 248 -21.24 18.83 1.15
C VAL A 248 -22.47 19.28 0.38
N PRO A 249 -22.61 20.58 0.11
CA PRO A 249 -23.82 21.12 -0.53
C PRO A 249 -24.14 20.41 -1.85
N GLY A 250 -25.36 19.90 -1.97
CA GLY A 250 -25.84 19.21 -3.16
C GLY A 250 -25.43 17.74 -3.27
N SER A 251 -24.71 17.19 -2.31
CA SER A 251 -24.43 15.76 -2.29
C SER A 251 -25.65 14.97 -1.82
N LEU A 252 -25.98 13.90 -2.55
CA LEU A 252 -27.00 12.91 -2.12
C LEU A 252 -26.37 11.75 -1.33
N GLN A 253 -25.05 11.65 -1.36
CA GLN A 253 -24.29 10.60 -0.70
C GLN A 253 -23.41 11.16 0.40
N ALA A 254 -23.26 10.39 1.47
CA ALA A 254 -22.28 10.64 2.51
C ALA A 254 -21.24 9.51 2.54
N SER A 255 -19.98 9.90 2.69
CA SER A 255 -18.87 8.99 2.86
C SER A 255 -18.41 8.95 4.31
N LEU A 256 -18.33 7.76 4.86
CA LEU A 256 -17.92 7.50 6.23
C LEU A 256 -16.50 6.93 6.26
N ARG A 257 -15.67 7.45 7.17
CA ARG A 257 -14.37 6.88 7.55
C ARG A 257 -14.31 6.81 9.08
N ILE A 258 -14.19 5.61 9.61
CA ILE A 258 -14.18 5.36 11.07
C ILE A 258 -12.93 4.54 11.36
N GLY A 259 -12.17 4.91 12.40
CA GLY A 259 -10.97 4.17 12.76
C GLY A 259 -10.08 4.88 13.76
N ARG A 260 -8.86 4.36 13.93
CA ARG A 260 -7.89 4.83 14.92
C ARG A 260 -6.47 4.41 14.54
N PRO A 261 -5.43 4.95 15.19
CA PRO A 261 -4.10 4.34 15.17
C PRO A 261 -4.18 2.87 15.57
N TRP A 262 -3.41 2.03 14.89
CA TRP A 262 -3.48 0.58 15.01
C TRP A 262 -2.08 0.01 15.30
N PRO A 263 -1.98 -1.14 15.98
CA PRO A 263 -0.70 -1.78 16.23
C PRO A 263 0.07 -2.04 14.94
N ALA A 264 1.37 -1.78 14.97
CA ALA A 264 2.27 -1.99 13.84
C ALA A 264 2.36 -3.48 13.45
N PRO A 265 2.78 -3.79 12.21
CA PRO A 265 2.90 -5.18 11.75
C PRO A 265 3.87 -6.04 12.58
N GLN A 266 4.81 -5.42 13.33
CA GLN A 266 5.73 -6.09 14.24
C GLN A 266 5.10 -6.48 15.58
N HIS A 267 3.85 -6.05 15.85
CA HIS A 267 3.18 -6.35 17.12
C HIS A 267 2.91 -7.86 17.25
N PRO A 268 3.11 -8.47 18.42
CA PRO A 268 2.93 -9.92 18.63
C PRO A 268 1.55 -10.45 18.22
N ASP A 269 0.50 -9.64 18.39
CA ASP A 269 -0.87 -10.00 18.04
C ASP A 269 -1.29 -9.55 16.62
N THR A 270 -0.35 -9.11 15.77
CA THR A 270 -0.71 -8.52 14.46
C THR A 270 -1.57 -9.46 13.61
N HIS A 271 -1.28 -10.76 13.59
CA HIS A 271 -2.04 -11.72 12.79
C HIS A 271 -3.43 -12.00 13.37
N ARG A 272 -3.56 -12.00 14.71
CA ARG A 272 -4.85 -12.10 15.40
C ARG A 272 -5.71 -10.86 15.19
N LEU A 273 -5.09 -9.67 15.24
CA LEU A 273 -5.74 -8.40 14.94
C LEU A 273 -6.18 -8.32 13.46
N ASN A 274 -5.39 -8.86 12.54
CA ASN A 274 -5.78 -8.97 11.14
C ASN A 274 -6.98 -9.92 10.96
N LEU A 275 -7.03 -11.03 11.71
CA LEU A 275 -8.17 -11.94 11.71
C LEU A 275 -9.43 -11.26 12.29
N LEU A 276 -9.28 -10.52 13.41
CA LEU A 276 -10.36 -9.74 14.00
C LEU A 276 -10.91 -8.68 13.04
N THR A 277 -10.01 -7.92 12.40
CA THR A 277 -10.39 -6.91 11.38
C THR A 277 -11.12 -7.58 10.20
N LYS A 278 -10.72 -8.78 9.82
CA LYS A 278 -11.35 -9.54 8.74
C LYS A 278 -12.77 -10.00 9.11
N ILE A 279 -12.99 -10.46 10.33
CA ILE A 279 -14.33 -10.79 10.86
C ILE A 279 -15.22 -9.53 10.85
N LEU A 280 -14.67 -8.40 11.27
CA LEU A 280 -15.42 -7.14 11.31
C LEU A 280 -15.87 -6.72 9.90
N GLY A 281 -14.97 -6.57 8.93
CA GLY A 281 -15.29 -5.98 7.62
C GLY A 281 -14.32 -6.35 6.49
N GLY A 282 -13.48 -7.37 6.65
CA GLY A 282 -12.40 -7.65 5.70
C GLY A 282 -12.74 -8.64 4.57
N TYR A 283 -13.98 -9.09 4.45
CA TYR A 283 -14.45 -9.96 3.38
C TYR A 283 -15.96 -9.84 3.19
N PHE A 284 -16.49 -10.44 2.12
CA PHE A 284 -17.89 -10.27 1.72
C PHE A 284 -18.89 -10.79 2.78
N GLY A 285 -18.59 -11.90 3.47
CA GLY A 285 -19.44 -12.45 4.54
C GLY A 285 -19.16 -11.87 5.94
N SER A 286 -18.42 -10.77 6.05
CA SER A 286 -18.08 -10.13 7.33
C SER A 286 -19.32 -9.50 8.03
N ARG A 287 -19.18 -9.23 9.33
CA ARG A 287 -20.29 -8.70 10.13
C ARG A 287 -20.84 -7.38 9.61
N LEU A 288 -19.97 -6.42 9.25
CA LEU A 288 -20.40 -5.15 8.68
C LEU A 288 -21.11 -5.33 7.33
N MET A 289 -20.62 -6.25 6.48
CA MET A 289 -21.26 -6.52 5.19
C MET A 289 -22.64 -7.13 5.37
N ARG A 290 -22.80 -8.10 6.26
CA ARG A 290 -24.11 -8.70 6.56
C ARG A 290 -25.08 -7.66 7.13
N ASN A 291 -24.69 -6.94 8.18
CA ASN A 291 -25.57 -6.00 8.87
C ASN A 291 -25.95 -4.81 7.96
N ILE A 292 -24.95 -4.09 7.44
CA ILE A 292 -25.17 -2.77 6.82
C ILE A 292 -25.59 -2.90 5.35
N ARG A 293 -25.02 -3.89 4.63
CA ARG A 293 -25.34 -4.10 3.22
C ARG A 293 -26.51 -5.05 3.02
N GLU A 294 -26.47 -6.27 3.63
CA GLU A 294 -27.45 -7.31 3.32
C GLU A 294 -28.76 -7.10 4.09
N ASP A 295 -28.69 -6.92 5.42
CA ASP A 295 -29.87 -6.81 6.26
C ASP A 295 -30.56 -5.44 6.14
N LYS A 296 -29.79 -4.36 6.08
CA LYS A 296 -30.30 -2.97 6.10
C LYS A 296 -30.28 -2.27 4.74
N GLY A 297 -29.53 -2.79 3.77
CA GLY A 297 -29.47 -2.22 2.41
C GLY A 297 -28.96 -0.79 2.33
N LEU A 298 -28.14 -0.34 3.30
CA LEU A 298 -27.69 1.06 3.38
C LEU A 298 -26.56 1.39 2.40
N THR A 299 -25.83 0.40 1.92
CA THR A 299 -24.65 0.57 1.05
C THR A 299 -24.47 -0.58 0.06
N TYR A 300 -23.73 -0.33 -1.00
CA TYR A 300 -23.23 -1.40 -1.89
C TYR A 300 -22.02 -2.13 -1.32
N GLY A 301 -21.31 -1.54 -0.36
CA GLY A 301 -20.16 -2.16 0.28
C GLY A 301 -19.60 -1.36 1.43
N ILE A 302 -19.15 -2.09 2.43
CA ILE A 302 -18.43 -1.55 3.59
C ILE A 302 -17.21 -2.44 3.85
N PHE A 303 -16.11 -1.83 4.25
CA PHE A 303 -14.90 -2.58 4.54
C PHE A 303 -14.28 -2.16 5.87
N ALA A 304 -13.50 -3.07 6.46
CA ALA A 304 -12.56 -2.78 7.53
C ALA A 304 -11.18 -3.33 7.15
N SER A 305 -10.14 -2.52 7.29
CA SER A 305 -8.76 -2.91 6.98
C SER A 305 -7.75 -2.19 7.85
N ALA A 306 -6.61 -2.86 8.11
CA ALA A 306 -5.44 -2.22 8.67
C ALA A 306 -4.53 -1.73 7.54
N THR A 307 -4.25 -0.43 7.49
CA THR A 307 -3.33 0.18 6.51
C THR A 307 -1.98 0.39 7.16
N ASN A 308 -1.01 -0.39 6.71
CA ASN A 308 0.37 -0.34 7.21
C ASN A 308 1.20 0.66 6.42
N ARG A 309 1.91 1.53 7.12
CA ARG A 309 2.97 2.42 6.62
C ARG A 309 4.20 2.22 7.49
N GLU A 310 5.38 2.60 7.01
CA GLU A 310 6.63 2.37 7.77
C GLU A 310 6.64 3.04 9.16
N GLN A 311 5.97 4.18 9.32
CA GLN A 311 5.97 4.95 10.57
C GLN A 311 4.68 4.79 11.38
N ALA A 312 3.60 4.30 10.80
CA ALA A 312 2.32 4.16 11.49
C ALA A 312 1.38 3.19 10.78
N THR A 313 0.51 2.57 11.55
CA THR A 313 -0.60 1.74 11.07
C THR A 313 -1.92 2.33 11.54
N ALA A 314 -2.94 2.23 10.71
CA ALA A 314 -4.29 2.68 11.03
C ALA A 314 -5.33 1.60 10.72
N LEU A 315 -6.30 1.40 11.62
CA LEU A 315 -7.55 0.73 11.30
C LEU A 315 -8.45 1.73 10.58
N ILE A 316 -9.02 1.31 9.46
CA ILE A 316 -9.97 2.10 8.68
C ILE A 316 -11.20 1.25 8.37
N ILE A 317 -12.37 1.74 8.74
CA ILE A 317 -13.67 1.26 8.30
C ILE A 317 -14.20 2.30 7.33
N GLY A 318 -14.60 1.90 6.13
CA GLY A 318 -15.06 2.84 5.10
C GLY A 318 -16.30 2.35 4.37
N THR A 319 -17.22 3.27 4.11
CA THR A 319 -18.41 3.04 3.29
C THR A 319 -18.94 4.35 2.73
N ASP A 320 -19.74 4.24 1.67
CA ASP A 320 -20.53 5.34 1.11
C ASP A 320 -22.01 4.95 1.20
N VAL A 321 -22.84 5.84 1.72
CA VAL A 321 -24.27 5.63 1.96
C VAL A 321 -25.09 6.80 1.42
N ASN A 322 -26.42 6.66 1.38
CA ASN A 322 -27.29 7.82 1.20
C ASN A 322 -27.11 8.80 2.40
N GLY A 323 -27.08 10.10 2.14
CA GLY A 323 -26.81 11.12 3.17
C GLY A 323 -27.70 10.96 4.41
N ASP A 324 -29.01 10.77 4.22
CA ASP A 324 -29.99 10.58 5.32
C ASP A 324 -29.71 9.31 6.16
N SER A 325 -29.00 8.34 5.59
CA SER A 325 -28.69 7.07 6.25
C SER A 325 -27.36 7.10 7.03
N ALA A 326 -26.57 8.17 6.91
CA ALA A 326 -25.24 8.24 7.53
C ALA A 326 -25.27 8.07 9.06
N PRO A 327 -26.17 8.70 9.82
CA PRO A 327 -26.25 8.50 11.27
C PRO A 327 -26.55 7.05 11.66
N LEU A 328 -27.45 6.39 10.92
CA LEU A 328 -27.77 4.98 11.13
C LEU A 328 -26.56 4.08 10.83
N ALA A 329 -25.88 4.33 9.72
CA ALA A 329 -24.69 3.56 9.34
C ALA A 329 -23.56 3.66 10.39
N VAL A 330 -23.33 4.86 10.95
CA VAL A 330 -22.38 5.06 12.06
C VAL A 330 -22.81 4.26 13.29
N ALA A 331 -24.08 4.34 13.67
CA ALA A 331 -24.61 3.60 14.82
C ALA A 331 -24.44 2.08 14.65
N GLU A 332 -24.66 1.55 13.45
CA GLU A 332 -24.53 0.13 13.16
C GLU A 332 -23.06 -0.33 13.16
N VAL A 333 -22.12 0.49 12.65
CA VAL A 333 -20.69 0.21 12.81
C VAL A 333 -20.32 0.11 14.29
N GLN A 334 -20.75 1.08 15.09
CA GLN A 334 -20.50 1.07 16.54
C GLN A 334 -21.17 -0.12 17.24
N HIS A 335 -22.34 -0.53 16.78
CA HIS A 335 -23.03 -1.74 17.29
C HIS A 335 -22.18 -2.99 17.04
N GLU A 336 -21.67 -3.20 15.83
CA GLU A 336 -20.84 -4.37 15.52
C GLU A 336 -19.50 -4.36 16.28
N LEU A 337 -18.92 -3.18 16.52
CA LEU A 337 -17.73 -3.06 17.37
C LEU A 337 -18.03 -3.52 18.81
N ARG A 338 -19.16 -3.07 19.39
CA ARG A 338 -19.59 -3.52 20.74
C ARG A 338 -19.93 -4.99 20.79
N ARG A 339 -20.53 -5.55 19.75
CA ARG A 339 -20.81 -6.98 19.68
C ARG A 339 -19.54 -7.82 19.75
N LEU A 340 -18.49 -7.42 19.02
CA LEU A 340 -17.19 -8.11 19.09
C LEU A 340 -16.54 -8.04 20.48
N GLN A 341 -16.80 -6.99 21.25
CA GLN A 341 -16.31 -6.87 22.62
C GLN A 341 -17.10 -7.71 23.63
N ASN A 342 -18.42 -7.83 23.43
CA ASN A 342 -19.32 -8.37 24.44
C ASN A 342 -19.74 -9.81 24.17
N GLU A 343 -19.66 -10.29 22.93
CA GLU A 343 -20.10 -11.59 22.49
C GLU A 343 -18.91 -12.43 21.97
N LEU A 344 -18.85 -13.69 22.35
CA LEU A 344 -17.91 -14.61 21.73
C LEU A 344 -18.29 -14.83 20.26
N ILE A 345 -17.30 -14.89 19.40
CA ILE A 345 -17.48 -15.24 17.99
C ILE A 345 -17.91 -16.72 17.92
N PRO A 346 -19.04 -17.03 17.24
CA PRO A 346 -19.46 -18.41 17.04
C PRO A 346 -18.39 -19.26 16.38
N ALA A 347 -18.26 -20.52 16.80
CA ALA A 347 -17.22 -21.43 16.28
C ALA A 347 -17.29 -21.57 14.75
N GLU A 348 -18.50 -21.67 14.19
CA GLU A 348 -18.72 -21.76 12.75
C GLU A 348 -18.22 -20.51 12.01
N GLU A 349 -18.54 -19.31 12.51
CA GLU A 349 -18.07 -18.04 11.94
C GLU A 349 -16.52 -17.96 11.98
N LEU A 350 -15.93 -18.35 13.10
CA LEU A 350 -14.48 -18.32 13.25
C LEU A 350 -13.79 -19.27 12.27
N GLU A 351 -14.29 -20.49 12.12
CA GLU A 351 -13.73 -21.47 11.18
C GLU A 351 -13.87 -21.00 9.72
N ILE A 352 -15.01 -20.42 9.34
CA ILE A 352 -15.21 -19.84 8.00
C ILE A 352 -14.15 -18.78 7.71
N VAL A 353 -13.91 -17.86 8.66
CA VAL A 353 -12.97 -16.75 8.44
C VAL A 353 -11.52 -17.20 8.44
N LYS A 354 -11.16 -18.20 9.27
CA LYS A 354 -9.83 -18.82 9.23
C LYS A 354 -9.58 -19.45 7.87
N ASN A 355 -10.50 -20.31 7.41
CA ASN A 355 -10.39 -20.99 6.12
C ASN A 355 -10.34 -19.98 4.96
N TYR A 356 -11.17 -18.96 4.98
CA TYR A 356 -11.12 -17.87 4.00
C TYR A 356 -9.76 -17.16 4.02
N SER A 357 -9.23 -16.85 5.21
CA SER A 357 -7.96 -16.11 5.36
C SER A 357 -6.77 -16.91 4.83
N LEU A 358 -6.72 -18.18 5.16
CA LEU A 358 -5.67 -19.08 4.70
C LEU A 358 -5.78 -19.37 3.19
N GLY A 359 -7.00 -19.64 2.71
CA GLY A 359 -7.27 -19.87 1.28
C GLY A 359 -6.94 -18.65 0.42
N LYS A 360 -7.32 -17.44 0.88
CA LYS A 360 -6.94 -16.20 0.22
C LYS A 360 -5.41 -16.01 0.20
N PHE A 361 -4.73 -16.26 1.32
CA PHE A 361 -3.27 -16.17 1.39
C PHE A 361 -2.58 -17.15 0.43
N ALA A 362 -3.05 -18.39 0.33
CA ALA A 362 -2.52 -19.35 -0.64
C ALA A 362 -2.71 -18.85 -2.08
N ASN A 363 -3.88 -18.28 -2.38
CA ASN A 363 -4.14 -17.69 -3.70
C ASN A 363 -3.25 -16.46 -3.97
N ASP A 364 -3.00 -15.62 -2.96
CA ASP A 364 -2.08 -14.46 -3.02
C ASP A 364 -0.60 -14.87 -3.20
N LEU A 365 -0.29 -16.15 -3.26
CA LEU A 365 1.06 -16.69 -3.53
C LEU A 365 1.11 -17.48 -4.84
N SER A 366 0.06 -17.38 -5.68
CA SER A 366 -0.06 -18.17 -6.91
C SER A 366 0.95 -17.78 -7.99
N THR A 367 1.42 -16.56 -7.99
CA THR A 367 2.43 -16.07 -8.95
C THR A 367 3.71 -15.64 -8.24
N VAL A 368 4.84 -15.72 -8.97
CA VAL A 368 6.14 -15.23 -8.45
C VAL A 368 6.08 -13.73 -8.12
N PHE A 369 5.26 -12.96 -8.83
CA PHE A 369 5.17 -11.52 -8.60
C PHE A 369 4.45 -11.21 -7.28
N GLU A 370 3.39 -11.95 -6.96
CA GLU A 370 2.71 -11.85 -5.66
C GLU A 370 3.61 -12.33 -4.51
N GLN A 371 4.36 -13.42 -4.72
CA GLN A 371 5.37 -13.88 -3.76
C GLN A 371 6.45 -12.80 -3.52
N CYS A 372 6.92 -12.16 -4.58
CA CYS A 372 7.86 -11.04 -4.50
C CYS A 372 7.27 -9.85 -3.74
N ASP A 373 5.99 -9.51 -3.94
CA ASP A 373 5.34 -8.43 -3.21
C ASP A 373 5.24 -8.72 -1.70
N LYS A 374 4.95 -9.97 -1.33
CA LYS A 374 4.98 -10.40 0.08
C LYS A 374 6.40 -10.34 0.65
N TYR A 375 7.41 -10.82 -0.10
CA TYR A 375 8.80 -10.75 0.32
C TYR A 375 9.28 -9.29 0.45
N ARG A 376 8.96 -8.43 -0.53
CA ARG A 376 9.27 -7.00 -0.48
C ARG A 376 8.67 -6.34 0.77
N ASN A 377 7.44 -6.70 1.14
CA ASN A 377 6.83 -6.21 2.37
C ASN A 377 7.62 -6.60 3.62
N ILE A 378 8.13 -7.85 3.71
CA ILE A 378 9.03 -8.28 4.79
C ILE A 378 10.25 -7.35 4.86
N VAL A 379 10.90 -7.11 3.73
CA VAL A 379 12.12 -6.29 3.66
C VAL A 379 11.85 -4.85 4.06
N LEU A 380 10.83 -4.22 3.46
CA LEU A 380 10.57 -2.79 3.63
C LEU A 380 9.99 -2.47 5.02
N MET A 381 9.17 -3.36 5.56
CA MET A 381 8.58 -3.21 6.90
C MET A 381 9.47 -3.81 8.00
N GLN A 382 10.66 -4.32 7.66
CA GLN A 382 11.60 -4.96 8.60
C GLN A 382 10.94 -6.05 9.46
N LEU A 383 10.13 -6.89 8.81
CA LEU A 383 9.44 -7.99 9.47
C LEU A 383 10.36 -9.20 9.62
N PRO A 384 10.11 -10.09 10.59
CA PRO A 384 10.85 -11.34 10.71
C PRO A 384 10.68 -12.21 9.46
N ALA A 385 11.71 -12.98 9.10
CA ALA A 385 11.69 -13.82 7.89
C ALA A 385 10.55 -14.86 7.88
N ASP A 386 10.13 -15.30 9.05
CA ASP A 386 9.04 -16.25 9.25
C ASP A 386 7.66 -15.61 9.44
N TYR A 387 7.52 -14.29 9.19
CA TYR A 387 6.29 -13.53 9.40
C TYR A 387 5.04 -14.22 8.83
N TYR A 388 5.11 -14.69 7.60
CA TYR A 388 3.96 -15.37 6.98
C TYR A 388 3.77 -16.82 7.46
N THR A 389 4.81 -17.46 7.95
CA THR A 389 4.67 -18.73 8.65
C THR A 389 3.93 -18.52 9.98
N GLN A 390 4.29 -17.47 10.72
CA GLN A 390 3.58 -17.07 11.93
C GLN A 390 2.12 -16.69 11.65
N PHE A 391 1.85 -16.04 10.51
CA PHE A 391 0.48 -15.74 10.09
C PHE A 391 -0.37 -17.00 10.00
N VAL A 392 0.12 -18.05 9.35
CA VAL A 392 -0.62 -19.33 9.24
C VAL A 392 -0.84 -19.93 10.62
N GLN A 393 0.22 -20.12 11.40
CA GLN A 393 0.18 -20.74 12.72
C GLN A 393 -0.73 -19.97 13.69
N GLN A 394 -0.62 -18.65 13.75
CA GLN A 394 -1.44 -17.85 14.64
C GLN A 394 -2.92 -17.81 14.19
N THR A 395 -3.19 -17.78 12.87
CA THR A 395 -4.57 -17.86 12.36
C THR A 395 -5.24 -19.16 12.77
N GLU A 396 -4.55 -20.29 12.62
CA GLU A 396 -5.07 -21.61 13.02
C GLU A 396 -5.28 -21.71 14.53
N ALA A 397 -4.31 -21.25 15.32
CA ALA A 397 -4.32 -21.39 16.79
C ALA A 397 -5.24 -20.40 17.50
N THR A 398 -5.73 -19.35 16.84
CA THR A 398 -6.52 -18.29 17.48
C THR A 398 -7.91 -18.79 17.85
N ASP A 399 -8.33 -18.55 19.08
CA ASP A 399 -9.66 -18.87 19.60
C ASP A 399 -10.55 -17.61 19.76
N ALA A 400 -11.84 -17.85 20.01
CA ALA A 400 -12.83 -16.78 20.15
C ALA A 400 -12.58 -15.90 21.39
N ALA A 401 -12.08 -16.47 22.49
CA ALA A 401 -11.78 -15.73 23.71
C ALA A 401 -10.62 -14.76 23.51
N THR A 402 -9.58 -15.17 22.79
CA THR A 402 -8.46 -14.30 22.40
C THR A 402 -8.94 -13.13 21.56
N LEU A 403 -9.80 -13.39 20.56
CA LEU A 403 -10.33 -12.33 19.70
C LEU A 403 -11.24 -11.36 20.46
N GLN A 404 -12.03 -11.85 21.41
CA GLN A 404 -12.89 -11.00 22.27
C GLN A 404 -12.01 -10.09 23.16
N ARG A 405 -10.97 -10.61 23.78
CA ARG A 405 -10.01 -9.81 24.56
C ARG A 405 -9.37 -8.72 23.69
N LEU A 406 -8.92 -9.05 22.49
CA LEU A 406 -8.35 -8.07 21.57
C LEU A 406 -9.40 -7.05 21.09
N ALA A 407 -10.65 -7.45 20.89
CA ALA A 407 -11.73 -6.52 20.57
C ALA A 407 -11.98 -5.54 21.73
N GLN A 408 -11.97 -6.00 22.98
CA GLN A 408 -12.08 -5.14 24.16
C GLN A 408 -10.94 -4.13 24.27
N GLU A 409 -9.74 -4.52 23.92
CA GLU A 409 -8.55 -3.67 23.98
C GLU A 409 -8.49 -2.64 22.83
N TYR A 410 -8.86 -3.04 21.61
CA TYR A 410 -8.59 -2.24 20.41
C TYR A 410 -9.82 -1.69 19.71
N LEU A 411 -11.02 -2.22 19.91
CA LEU A 411 -12.23 -1.87 19.14
C LEU A 411 -13.26 -1.05 19.93
N SER A 412 -12.85 -0.30 21.00
CA SER A 412 -13.78 0.62 21.68
C SER A 412 -14.30 1.66 20.68
N PRO A 413 -15.64 1.80 20.51
CA PRO A 413 -16.23 2.83 19.66
C PRO A 413 -15.83 4.25 20.08
N GLU A 414 -15.67 4.48 21.39
CA GLU A 414 -15.32 5.77 21.99
C GLU A 414 -13.87 6.18 21.67
N ALA A 415 -13.02 5.21 21.29
CA ALA A 415 -11.63 5.43 20.89
C ALA A 415 -11.48 5.64 19.37
N MET A 416 -12.57 5.70 18.60
CA MET A 416 -12.53 5.90 17.17
C MET A 416 -12.64 7.37 16.79
N GLN A 417 -11.94 7.73 15.69
CA GLN A 417 -12.26 8.92 14.91
C GLN A 417 -13.40 8.55 13.96
N VAL A 418 -14.44 9.35 13.92
CA VAL A 418 -15.54 9.25 12.97
C VAL A 418 -15.52 10.46 12.05
N VAL A 419 -15.46 10.25 10.74
CA VAL A 419 -15.56 11.31 9.75
C VAL A 419 -16.72 10.99 8.83
N VAL A 420 -17.61 11.96 8.65
CA VAL A 420 -18.75 11.92 7.72
C VAL A 420 -18.66 13.15 6.82
N GLU A 421 -18.56 12.93 5.52
CA GLU A 421 -18.57 13.96 4.47
C GLU A 421 -19.77 13.71 3.55
N GLY A 422 -20.79 14.59 3.59
CA GLY A 422 -22.01 14.42 2.77
C GLY A 422 -23.07 15.48 3.00
#